data_245c440da5e4c69732a16fb0b38f3972
#
_entry.id   245c440da5e4c69732a16fb0b38f3972
#
_cell.length_a   1.000
_cell.length_b   1.000
_cell.length_c   1.000
_cell.angle_alpha   90.00
_cell.angle_beta   90.00
_cell.angle_gamma   90.00
#
_symmetry.space_group_name_H-M   'P 1'
#
loop_
_entity.id
_entity.type
_entity.pdbx_description
1 polymer ?
#
loop_
_entity_poly.entity_id
_entity_poly.type
_entity_poly.pdbx_seq_one_letter_code
_entity_poly.pdbx_strand_id
1 'polypeptide(L)'
;KDPDRKTWHGVFTTSGNGVQLKNGRIMFVLNVRKSDKVSPLYNHVLYTDDGGKTWNVSKGAPGISKNPTRGGSEAKIVELNDGTLLMAIRPEGIYQRFLAKSTDNGETWDVAEPRGDLPSSSSNGDIIYYTSTLNGWDKNRIITMFDSVPYTASTPPGNPKLYWSYDEGKTWKGFLIHTGNAGYSSLAILNDGSIGILAEIGGSWNGPI
;
A
#
# COMPACT_ATOMS: atom_id res chain seq x y z
N LYS A 1 -1.47 -14.78 -17.80
CA LYS A 1 -2.74 -14.09 -18.14
C LYS A 1 -3.76 -14.51 -17.10
N ASP A 2 -4.31 -13.54 -16.33
CA ASP A 2 -5.41 -13.80 -15.39
C ASP A 2 -6.60 -14.35 -16.20
N PRO A 3 -7.10 -15.57 -15.91
CA PRO A 3 -8.24 -16.16 -16.61
C PRO A 3 -9.52 -15.33 -16.44
N ASP A 4 -9.62 -14.56 -15.35
CA ASP A 4 -10.80 -13.74 -15.03
C ASP A 4 -10.80 -12.35 -15.68
N ARG A 5 -9.72 -11.96 -16.38
CA ARG A 5 -9.56 -10.60 -16.95
C ARG A 5 -10.72 -10.18 -17.85
N LYS A 6 -11.38 -11.12 -18.51
CA LYS A 6 -12.57 -10.84 -19.34
C LYS A 6 -13.79 -10.40 -18.54
N THR A 7 -13.80 -10.64 -17.22
CA THR A 7 -14.90 -10.30 -16.31
C THR A 7 -14.66 -9.01 -15.53
N TRP A 8 -13.58 -8.29 -15.82
CA TRP A 8 -13.29 -7.05 -15.12
C TRP A 8 -14.19 -5.92 -15.60
N HIS A 9 -14.98 -5.35 -14.68
CA HIS A 9 -15.88 -4.23 -14.91
C HIS A 9 -15.21 -2.87 -14.78
N GLY A 10 -14.07 -2.81 -14.13
CA GLY A 10 -13.29 -1.59 -13.98
C GLY A 10 -11.92 -1.87 -13.40
N VAL A 11 -10.97 -1.03 -13.77
CA VAL A 11 -9.60 -1.08 -13.29
C VAL A 11 -9.02 0.31 -13.21
N PHE A 12 -8.24 0.58 -12.16
CA PHE A 12 -7.41 1.78 -12.06
C PHE A 12 -6.12 1.46 -11.31
N THR A 13 -5.05 2.19 -11.60
CA THR A 13 -3.83 2.13 -10.81
C THR A 13 -4.09 2.79 -9.46
N THR A 14 -3.58 2.18 -8.40
CA THR A 14 -3.68 2.80 -7.07
C THR A 14 -2.83 4.06 -6.99
N SER A 15 -3.17 4.93 -6.05
CA SER A 15 -2.44 6.21 -5.85
C SER A 15 -0.98 5.98 -5.48
N GLY A 16 -0.09 6.87 -5.95
CA GLY A 16 1.33 6.96 -5.61
C GLY A 16 2.27 6.18 -6.54
N ASN A 17 3.47 5.91 -6.07
CA ASN A 17 4.57 5.40 -6.88
C ASN A 17 4.47 3.90 -7.17
N GLY A 18 4.96 3.49 -8.35
CA GLY A 18 5.32 2.12 -8.62
C GLY A 18 6.62 1.72 -7.90
N VAL A 19 7.00 0.47 -7.99
CA VAL A 19 8.26 -0.05 -7.47
C VAL A 19 9.06 -0.73 -8.59
N GLN A 20 10.36 -0.50 -8.61
CA GLN A 20 11.29 -1.29 -9.41
C GLN A 20 11.99 -2.29 -8.48
N LEU A 21 11.88 -3.57 -8.82
CA LEU A 21 12.52 -4.65 -8.09
C LEU A 21 14.01 -4.75 -8.46
N LYS A 22 14.81 -5.41 -7.61
CA LYS A 22 16.24 -5.66 -7.85
C LYS A 22 16.51 -6.43 -9.13
N ASN A 23 15.57 -7.25 -9.59
CA ASN A 23 15.66 -7.97 -10.86
C ASN A 23 15.30 -7.12 -12.10
N GLY A 24 14.93 -5.84 -11.91
CA GLY A 24 14.57 -4.90 -12.97
C GLY A 24 13.08 -4.82 -13.29
N ARG A 25 12.23 -5.73 -12.76
CA ARG A 25 10.77 -5.66 -12.92
C ARG A 25 10.23 -4.35 -12.36
N ILE A 26 9.40 -3.65 -13.11
CA ILE A 26 8.66 -2.47 -12.67
C ILE A 26 7.22 -2.86 -12.43
N MET A 27 6.65 -2.45 -11.30
CA MET A 27 5.32 -2.87 -10.86
C MET A 27 4.47 -1.70 -10.38
N PHE A 28 3.16 -1.81 -10.64
CA PHE A 28 2.12 -0.94 -10.08
C PHE A 28 0.98 -1.81 -9.54
N VAL A 29 0.39 -1.41 -8.42
CA VAL A 29 -0.83 -2.08 -7.96
C VAL A 29 -2.03 -1.57 -8.76
N LEU A 30 -2.89 -2.50 -9.15
CA LEU A 30 -4.18 -2.24 -9.77
C LEU A 30 -5.30 -2.55 -8.78
N ASN A 31 -6.25 -1.66 -8.66
CA ASN A 31 -7.56 -1.98 -8.11
C ASN A 31 -8.47 -2.48 -9.23
N VAL A 32 -8.97 -3.69 -9.07
CA VAL A 32 -9.82 -4.37 -10.05
C VAL A 32 -11.21 -4.58 -9.45
N ARG A 33 -12.21 -4.17 -10.19
CA ARG A 33 -13.60 -4.44 -9.88
C ARG A 33 -14.11 -5.57 -10.80
N LYS A 34 -14.61 -6.66 -10.21
CA LYS A 34 -15.08 -7.85 -10.92
C LYS A 34 -16.62 -7.92 -11.04
N SER A 35 -17.32 -6.85 -10.70
CA SER A 35 -18.79 -6.76 -10.81
C SER A 35 -19.22 -5.29 -10.97
N ASP A 36 -20.50 -5.06 -11.22
CA ASP A 36 -21.09 -3.72 -11.26
C ASP A 36 -21.10 -3.02 -9.89
N LYS A 37 -20.93 -3.77 -8.81
CA LYS A 37 -20.81 -3.24 -7.46
C LYS A 37 -19.46 -2.59 -7.25
N VAL A 38 -19.40 -1.56 -6.43
CA VAL A 38 -18.15 -0.86 -6.09
C VAL A 38 -17.19 -1.78 -5.33
N SER A 39 -17.69 -2.67 -4.50
CA SER A 39 -16.92 -3.65 -3.71
C SER A 39 -17.40 -5.07 -4.02
N PRO A 40 -16.52 -6.09 -3.81
CA PRO A 40 -15.13 -5.99 -3.36
C PRO A 40 -14.18 -5.53 -4.47
N LEU A 41 -13.11 -4.84 -4.09
CA LEU A 41 -11.98 -4.53 -4.94
C LEU A 41 -10.86 -5.57 -4.74
N TYR A 42 -10.08 -5.83 -5.80
CA TYR A 42 -8.99 -6.80 -5.79
C TYR A 42 -7.69 -6.14 -6.21
N ASN A 43 -6.62 -6.33 -5.43
CA ASN A 43 -5.31 -5.74 -5.68
C ASN A 43 -4.47 -6.64 -6.59
N HIS A 44 -4.67 -6.56 -7.88
CA HIS A 44 -3.76 -7.17 -8.86
C HIS A 44 -2.51 -6.30 -9.05
N VAL A 45 -1.52 -6.84 -9.74
CA VAL A 45 -0.28 -6.12 -10.07
C VAL A 45 -0.11 -6.03 -11.57
N LEU A 46 0.09 -4.82 -12.08
CA LEU A 46 0.56 -4.55 -13.44
C LEU A 46 2.07 -4.51 -13.41
N TYR A 47 2.74 -5.24 -14.30
CA TYR A 47 4.20 -5.25 -14.32
C TYR A 47 4.79 -5.35 -15.72
N THR A 48 6.05 -4.92 -15.84
CA THR A 48 6.87 -5.06 -17.03
C THR A 48 8.25 -5.61 -16.65
N ASP A 49 8.80 -6.50 -17.49
CA ASP A 49 10.14 -7.06 -17.36
C ASP A 49 11.09 -6.55 -18.46
N ASP A 50 10.62 -5.69 -19.35
CA ASP A 50 11.33 -5.21 -20.54
C ASP A 50 11.41 -3.68 -20.66
N GLY A 51 11.32 -2.99 -19.52
CA GLY A 51 11.40 -1.53 -19.44
C GLY A 51 10.17 -0.81 -20.01
N GLY A 52 9.00 -1.44 -19.94
CA GLY A 52 7.73 -0.82 -20.36
C GLY A 52 7.31 -1.13 -21.82
N LYS A 53 8.05 -1.96 -22.53
CA LYS A 53 7.68 -2.34 -23.92
C LYS A 53 6.46 -3.25 -23.93
N THR A 54 6.40 -4.19 -22.99
CA THR A 54 5.22 -5.04 -22.78
C THR A 54 4.78 -5.01 -21.30
N TRP A 55 3.47 -5.16 -21.09
CA TRP A 55 2.88 -5.15 -19.77
C TRP A 55 2.05 -6.38 -19.52
N ASN A 56 2.20 -6.94 -18.33
CA ASN A 56 1.50 -8.12 -17.86
C ASN A 56 0.76 -7.82 -16.56
N VAL A 57 -0.17 -8.68 -16.21
CA VAL A 57 -0.91 -8.60 -14.94
C VAL A 57 -0.69 -9.90 -14.17
N SER A 58 -0.54 -9.77 -12.85
CA SER A 58 -0.38 -10.90 -11.92
C SER A 58 -1.49 -11.93 -12.08
N LYS A 59 -1.18 -13.19 -11.78
CA LYS A 59 -2.14 -14.31 -11.85
C LYS A 59 -3.22 -14.20 -10.77
N GLY A 60 -2.87 -13.62 -9.62
CA GLY A 60 -3.77 -13.48 -8.49
C GLY A 60 -3.61 -12.16 -7.75
N ALA A 61 -4.57 -11.89 -6.90
CA ALA A 61 -4.57 -10.81 -5.92
C ALA A 61 -4.66 -11.42 -4.51
N PRO A 62 -4.15 -10.75 -3.46
CA PRO A 62 -4.34 -11.24 -2.09
C PRO A 62 -5.83 -11.31 -1.75
N GLY A 63 -6.25 -12.41 -1.13
CA GLY A 63 -7.51 -12.45 -0.41
C GLY A 63 -7.41 -11.55 0.82
N ILE A 64 -8.52 -10.95 1.25
CA ILE A 64 -8.57 -10.14 2.45
C ILE A 64 -9.19 -10.96 3.59
N SER A 65 -8.40 -11.27 4.61
CA SER A 65 -8.92 -11.95 5.80
C SER A 65 -9.92 -11.06 6.53
N LYS A 66 -10.88 -11.66 7.22
CA LYS A 66 -11.93 -10.96 8.00
C LYS A 66 -12.84 -10.00 7.22
N ASN A 67 -12.56 -9.74 5.93
CA ASN A 67 -13.40 -8.88 5.10
C ASN A 67 -13.46 -9.30 3.62
N PRO A 68 -13.80 -10.55 3.32
CA PRO A 68 -13.77 -11.06 1.95
C PRO A 68 -14.79 -10.40 1.02
N THR A 69 -15.81 -9.73 1.58
CA THR A 69 -16.89 -9.08 0.81
C THR A 69 -16.58 -7.64 0.43
N ARG A 70 -15.56 -7.01 1.04
CA ARG A 70 -15.19 -5.63 0.74
C ARG A 70 -13.86 -5.48 0.01
N GLY A 71 -12.96 -6.46 0.18
CA GLY A 71 -11.65 -6.43 -0.46
C GLY A 71 -10.70 -5.39 0.13
N GLY A 72 -9.67 -5.07 -0.64
CA GLY A 72 -8.69 -4.02 -0.36
C GLY A 72 -8.77 -2.91 -1.41
N SER A 73 -8.49 -1.69 -1.00
CA SER A 73 -8.46 -0.50 -1.87
C SER A 73 -7.02 -0.14 -2.25
N GLU A 74 -6.63 1.12 -2.21
CA GLU A 74 -5.28 1.54 -2.60
C GLU A 74 -4.21 0.76 -1.85
N ALA A 75 -3.17 0.32 -2.56
CA ALA A 75 -2.10 -0.47 -2.01
C ALA A 75 -0.75 -0.12 -2.65
N LYS A 76 0.32 -0.39 -1.92
CA LYS A 76 1.70 -0.18 -2.33
C LYS A 76 2.54 -1.39 -2.03
N ILE A 77 3.63 -1.55 -2.78
CA ILE A 77 4.55 -2.68 -2.66
C ILE A 77 5.96 -2.17 -2.36
N VAL A 78 6.67 -2.89 -1.50
CA VAL A 78 8.12 -2.79 -1.35
C VAL A 78 8.75 -4.18 -1.48
N GLU A 79 9.99 -4.23 -1.97
CA GLU A 79 10.80 -5.45 -2.00
C GLU A 79 11.67 -5.51 -0.75
N LEU A 80 11.57 -6.59 -0.01
CA LEU A 80 12.38 -6.88 1.19
C LEU A 80 13.79 -7.34 0.80
N ASN A 81 14.67 -7.45 1.80
CA ASN A 81 16.07 -7.84 1.54
C ASN A 81 16.20 -9.24 0.95
N ASP A 82 15.34 -10.16 1.32
CA ASP A 82 15.31 -11.54 0.82
C ASP A 82 14.61 -11.70 -0.54
N GLY A 83 14.13 -10.60 -1.14
CA GLY A 83 13.38 -10.61 -2.40
C GLY A 83 11.87 -10.85 -2.22
N THR A 84 11.39 -11.12 -1.01
CA THR A 84 9.95 -11.17 -0.73
C THR A 84 9.34 -9.79 -0.98
N LEU A 85 8.16 -9.74 -1.59
CA LEU A 85 7.41 -8.50 -1.73
C LEU A 85 6.44 -8.36 -0.56
N LEU A 86 6.32 -7.15 -0.04
CA LEU A 86 5.36 -6.77 0.99
C LEU A 86 4.40 -5.74 0.41
N MET A 87 3.11 -6.06 0.38
CA MET A 87 2.05 -5.15 -0.03
C MET A 87 1.32 -4.61 1.19
N ALA A 88 1.26 -3.27 1.32
CA ALA A 88 0.47 -2.58 2.32
C ALA A 88 -0.83 -2.11 1.69
N ILE A 89 -1.96 -2.59 2.21
CA ILE A 89 -3.29 -2.44 1.60
C ILE A 89 -4.17 -1.56 2.47
N ARG A 90 -4.83 -0.58 1.86
CA ARG A 90 -5.89 0.22 2.49
C ARG A 90 -7.07 -0.67 2.82
N PRO A 91 -7.54 -0.68 4.08
CA PRO A 91 -8.73 -1.44 4.46
C PRO A 91 -10.02 -0.78 3.96
N GLU A 92 -11.04 -1.58 3.70
CA GLU A 92 -12.41 -1.11 3.55
C GLU A 92 -13.25 -1.58 4.74
N GLY A 93 -13.61 -0.64 5.64
CA GLY A 93 -14.48 -0.91 6.79
C GLY A 93 -13.84 -1.67 7.96
N ILE A 94 -12.52 -1.82 7.95
CA ILE A 94 -11.71 -2.30 9.07
C ILE A 94 -10.61 -1.27 9.31
N TYR A 95 -10.42 -0.86 10.56
CA TYR A 95 -9.50 0.25 10.89
C TYR A 95 -8.09 -0.24 11.25
N GLN A 96 -7.54 -1.12 10.43
CA GLN A 96 -6.20 -1.66 10.55
C GLN A 96 -5.63 -1.85 9.15
N ARG A 97 -4.39 -1.40 8.91
CA ARG A 97 -3.72 -1.68 7.63
C ARG A 97 -3.57 -3.19 7.43
N PHE A 98 -3.77 -3.66 6.21
CA PHE A 98 -3.55 -5.06 5.85
C PHE A 98 -2.19 -5.22 5.18
N LEU A 99 -1.51 -6.32 5.48
CA LEU A 99 -0.27 -6.68 4.83
C LEU A 99 -0.41 -8.06 4.17
N ALA A 100 0.12 -8.18 2.95
CA ALA A 100 0.23 -9.44 2.21
C ALA A 100 1.66 -9.61 1.70
N LYS A 101 2.10 -10.85 1.52
CA LYS A 101 3.42 -11.18 0.98
C LYS A 101 3.31 -11.96 -0.33
N SER A 102 4.34 -11.81 -1.16
CA SER A 102 4.58 -12.60 -2.36
C SER A 102 6.03 -13.04 -2.40
N THR A 103 6.28 -14.30 -2.74
CA THR A 103 7.63 -14.88 -2.91
C THR A 103 7.93 -15.27 -4.36
N ASP A 104 7.03 -14.93 -5.28
CA ASP A 104 7.12 -15.25 -6.71
C ASP A 104 7.09 -14.01 -7.61
N ASN A 105 7.74 -12.94 -7.17
CA ASN A 105 7.81 -11.64 -7.86
C ASN A 105 6.44 -11.02 -8.15
N GLY A 106 5.47 -11.20 -7.25
CA GLY A 106 4.15 -10.56 -7.32
C GLY A 106 3.13 -11.28 -8.21
N GLU A 107 3.42 -12.50 -8.65
CA GLU A 107 2.47 -13.29 -9.44
C GLU A 107 1.30 -13.81 -8.60
N THR A 108 1.59 -14.25 -7.37
CA THR A 108 0.60 -14.66 -6.38
C THR A 108 0.92 -14.06 -5.01
N TRP A 109 -0.08 -14.02 -4.14
CA TRP A 109 0.00 -13.36 -2.85
C TRP A 109 -0.63 -14.20 -1.75
N ASP A 110 -0.06 -14.16 -0.56
CA ASP A 110 -0.69 -14.68 0.64
C ASP A 110 -2.00 -13.94 0.94
N VAL A 111 -2.81 -14.51 1.81
CA VAL A 111 -3.98 -13.80 2.34
C VAL A 111 -3.50 -12.59 3.14
N ALA A 112 -4.04 -11.42 2.82
CA ALA A 112 -3.73 -10.18 3.53
C ALA A 112 -4.33 -10.22 4.95
N GLU A 113 -3.48 -9.96 5.95
CA GLU A 113 -3.86 -9.98 7.35
C GLU A 113 -3.87 -8.57 7.95
N PRO A 114 -4.86 -8.26 8.82
CA PRO A 114 -4.91 -6.97 9.49
C PRO A 114 -3.81 -6.86 10.55
N ARG A 115 -3.26 -5.64 10.69
CA ARG A 115 -2.17 -5.34 11.61
C ARG A 115 -2.66 -4.47 12.76
N GLY A 116 -2.70 -5.05 13.97
CA GLY A 116 -3.11 -4.31 15.18
C GLY A 116 -2.15 -3.19 15.57
N ASP A 117 -0.86 -3.32 15.21
CA ASP A 117 0.17 -2.29 15.40
C ASP A 117 0.15 -1.19 14.32
N LEU A 118 -0.71 -1.31 13.31
CA LEU A 118 -0.94 -0.33 12.25
C LEU A 118 -2.43 0.10 12.20
N PRO A 119 -2.94 0.79 13.25
CA PRO A 119 -4.28 1.36 13.19
C PRO A 119 -4.37 2.35 12.03
N SER A 120 -5.41 2.25 11.22
CA SER A 120 -5.55 3.00 9.96
C SER A 120 -6.97 3.49 9.78
N SER A 121 -7.11 4.71 9.27
CA SER A 121 -8.37 5.17 8.70
C SER A 121 -8.63 4.48 7.34
N SER A 122 -9.71 4.85 6.68
CA SER A 122 -9.97 4.45 5.30
C SER A 122 -9.34 5.41 4.27
N SER A 123 -8.19 6.02 4.58
CA SER A 123 -7.38 6.79 3.62
C SER A 123 -6.33 5.93 2.93
N ASN A 124 -5.75 6.45 1.84
CA ASN A 124 -4.57 5.82 1.26
C ASN A 124 -3.42 5.84 2.27
N GLY A 125 -2.32 5.30 1.86
CA GLY A 125 -1.04 5.41 2.56
C GLY A 125 0.07 5.08 1.61
N ASP A 126 1.28 5.36 2.02
CA ASP A 126 2.46 5.02 1.24
C ASP A 126 3.40 4.14 2.08
N ILE A 127 4.25 3.37 1.40
CA ILE A 127 5.28 2.54 2.02
C ILE A 127 6.54 2.58 1.16
N ILE A 128 7.68 2.76 1.81
CA ILE A 128 9.01 2.78 1.17
C ILE A 128 9.97 1.88 1.92
N TYR A 129 10.89 1.23 1.19
CA TYR A 129 12.06 0.59 1.77
C TYR A 129 13.17 1.62 1.86
N TYR A 130 13.35 2.23 3.03
CA TYR A 130 14.19 3.41 3.21
C TYR A 130 15.67 3.09 3.24
N THR A 131 16.09 2.13 4.07
CA THR A 131 17.49 1.72 4.19
C THR A 131 17.62 0.21 4.22
N SER A 132 18.72 -0.31 3.67
CA SER A 132 19.01 -1.73 3.61
C SER A 132 20.43 -2.02 4.05
N THR A 133 20.62 -3.03 4.87
CA THR A 133 21.94 -3.55 5.24
C THR A 133 22.71 -4.09 4.03
N LEU A 134 22.01 -4.51 2.97
CA LEU A 134 22.64 -4.91 1.71
C LEU A 134 23.29 -3.73 0.97
N ASN A 135 22.85 -2.51 1.27
CA ASN A 135 23.39 -1.26 0.71
C ASN A 135 24.35 -0.56 1.69
N GLY A 136 24.85 -1.27 2.72
CA GLY A 136 25.83 -0.75 3.66
C GLY A 136 25.25 0.05 4.83
N TRP A 137 23.92 0.13 4.99
CA TRP A 137 23.32 0.79 6.15
C TRP A 137 23.41 -0.09 7.40
N ASP A 138 23.34 0.55 8.56
CA ASP A 138 23.39 -0.10 9.87
C ASP A 138 22.16 -1.00 10.13
N LYS A 139 21.01 -0.68 9.53
CA LYS A 139 19.73 -1.38 9.71
C LYS A 139 18.86 -1.33 8.45
N ASN A 140 18.03 -2.35 8.32
CA ASN A 140 16.87 -2.30 7.43
C ASN A 140 15.80 -1.38 8.02
N ARG A 141 15.24 -0.51 7.20
CA ARG A 141 14.15 0.38 7.59
C ARG A 141 13.09 0.39 6.51
N ILE A 142 11.91 -0.09 6.86
CA ILE A 142 10.71 0.11 6.08
C ILE A 142 9.91 1.21 6.77
N ILE A 143 9.42 2.16 6.00
CA ILE A 143 8.64 3.29 6.48
C ILE A 143 7.31 3.32 5.77
N THR A 144 6.23 3.52 6.51
CA THR A 144 4.89 3.72 5.97
C THR A 144 4.19 4.87 6.67
N MET A 145 3.31 5.56 5.98
CA MET A 145 2.55 6.68 6.53
C MET A 145 1.10 6.60 6.06
N PHE A 146 0.19 6.87 6.98
CA PHE A 146 -1.26 6.97 6.74
C PHE A 146 -1.95 7.55 7.98
N ASP A 147 -3.22 7.90 7.82
CA ASP A 147 -4.05 8.38 8.91
C ASP A 147 -4.38 7.28 9.90
N SER A 148 -4.27 7.58 11.18
CA SER A 148 -4.48 6.61 12.27
C SER A 148 -5.84 6.69 12.95
N VAL A 149 -6.62 7.75 12.70
CA VAL A 149 -7.97 7.91 13.25
C VAL A 149 -9.01 7.45 12.24
N PRO A 150 -9.90 6.54 12.62
CA PRO A 150 -10.97 6.05 11.76
C PRO A 150 -11.89 7.19 11.31
N TYR A 151 -12.32 7.13 10.04
CA TYR A 151 -13.45 7.91 9.57
C TYR A 151 -14.75 7.41 10.22
N THR A 152 -15.50 8.32 10.81
CA THR A 152 -16.87 8.08 11.27
C THR A 152 -17.81 9.15 10.72
N ALA A 153 -19.11 8.99 10.87
CA ALA A 153 -20.08 10.02 10.45
C ALA A 153 -19.87 11.38 11.14
N SER A 154 -19.19 11.39 12.29
CA SER A 154 -18.91 12.59 13.10
C SER A 154 -17.44 12.97 13.20
N THR A 155 -16.53 12.13 12.69
CA THR A 155 -15.09 12.33 12.81
C THR A 155 -14.43 12.06 11.46
N PRO A 156 -13.86 13.08 10.77
CA PRO A 156 -13.09 12.88 9.56
C PRO A 156 -11.82 12.06 9.85
N PRO A 157 -11.23 11.41 8.84
CA PRO A 157 -9.93 10.77 8.98
C PRO A 157 -8.90 11.80 9.42
N GLY A 158 -7.90 11.36 10.16
CA GLY A 158 -6.89 12.30 10.64
C GLY A 158 -5.80 11.66 11.48
N ASN A 159 -5.02 12.55 12.09
CA ASN A 159 -3.87 12.19 12.89
C ASN A 159 -2.89 11.31 12.10
N PRO A 160 -2.31 11.81 10.99
CA PRO A 160 -1.36 11.06 10.19
C PRO A 160 -0.16 10.66 11.03
N LYS A 161 0.19 9.41 10.97
CA LYS A 161 1.33 8.81 11.65
C LYS A 161 2.31 8.25 10.64
N LEU A 162 3.59 8.45 10.93
CA LEU A 162 4.66 7.72 10.27
C LEU A 162 5.03 6.53 11.14
N TYR A 163 5.08 5.35 10.52
CA TYR A 163 5.47 4.11 11.15
C TYR A 163 6.76 3.59 10.53
N TRP A 164 7.56 2.87 11.31
CA TRP A 164 8.76 2.19 10.83
C TRP A 164 8.88 0.79 11.38
N SER A 165 9.51 -0.06 10.60
CA SER A 165 9.89 -1.43 10.96
C SER A 165 11.38 -1.64 10.73
N TYR A 166 12.04 -2.34 11.64
CA TYR A 166 13.44 -2.76 11.53
C TYR A 166 13.59 -4.26 11.25
N ASP A 167 12.50 -5.00 11.18
CA ASP A 167 12.42 -6.46 11.12
C ASP A 167 11.60 -6.97 9.94
N GLU A 168 11.73 -6.30 8.79
CA GLU A 168 11.09 -6.66 7.53
C GLU A 168 9.55 -6.70 7.63
N GLY A 169 8.98 -5.71 8.33
CA GLY A 169 7.53 -5.56 8.47
C GLY A 169 6.86 -6.48 9.49
N LYS A 170 7.64 -7.17 10.34
CA LYS A 170 7.07 -8.04 11.39
C LYS A 170 6.48 -7.24 12.53
N THR A 171 7.16 -6.17 12.96
CA THR A 171 6.67 -5.25 14.00
C THR A 171 6.83 -3.80 13.56
N TRP A 172 5.96 -2.93 14.06
CA TRP A 172 5.92 -1.52 13.70
C TRP A 172 5.88 -0.64 14.94
N LYS A 173 6.61 0.47 14.86
CA LYS A 173 6.54 1.59 15.80
C LYS A 173 6.15 2.83 15.02
N GLY A 174 5.56 3.83 15.66
CA GLY A 174 5.16 5.03 14.95
C GLY A 174 5.09 6.25 15.86
N PHE A 175 5.10 7.42 15.24
CA PHE A 175 4.87 8.69 15.90
C PHE A 175 3.91 9.56 15.08
N LEU A 176 3.25 10.47 15.77
CA LEU A 176 2.30 11.40 15.19
C LEU A 176 3.04 12.50 14.40
N ILE A 177 2.64 12.71 13.14
CA ILE A 177 3.16 13.79 12.30
C ILE A 177 2.34 15.06 12.51
N HIS A 178 1.01 14.93 12.58
CA HIS A 178 0.09 16.05 12.72
C HIS A 178 -1.13 15.66 13.53
N THR A 179 -1.73 16.59 14.26
CA THR A 179 -3.00 16.40 14.97
C THR A 179 -4.11 17.08 14.18
N GLY A 180 -5.18 16.33 13.91
CA GLY A 180 -6.36 16.86 13.21
C GLY A 180 -6.60 16.18 11.88
N ASN A 181 -7.48 16.78 11.10
CA ASN A 181 -7.93 16.22 9.83
C ASN A 181 -6.77 16.08 8.86
N ALA A 182 -6.72 14.94 8.20
CA ALA A 182 -5.77 14.65 7.14
C ALA A 182 -6.40 13.66 6.14
N GLY A 183 -5.78 13.55 5.00
CA GLY A 183 -6.24 12.71 3.91
C GLY A 183 -5.11 11.83 3.37
N TYR A 184 -4.82 11.99 2.11
CA TYR A 184 -3.84 11.20 1.39
C TYR A 184 -2.41 11.62 1.70
N SER A 185 -1.49 10.68 1.60
CA SER A 185 -0.07 10.95 1.79
C SER A 185 0.78 10.18 0.79
N SER A 186 1.97 10.73 0.50
CA SER A 186 3.00 10.09 -0.30
C SER A 186 4.37 10.33 0.33
N LEU A 187 5.25 9.34 0.17
CA LEU A 187 6.62 9.34 0.68
C LEU A 187 7.62 9.29 -0.47
N ALA A 188 8.75 9.94 -0.29
CA ALA A 188 9.89 9.85 -1.19
C ALA A 188 11.21 9.87 -0.40
N ILE A 189 12.22 9.19 -0.92
CA ILE A 189 13.60 9.34 -0.45
C ILE A 189 14.23 10.43 -1.32
N LEU A 190 14.68 11.52 -0.70
CA LEU A 190 15.30 12.63 -1.38
C LEU A 190 16.80 12.36 -1.61
N ASN A 191 17.42 13.15 -2.49
CA ASN A 191 18.81 12.94 -2.90
C ASN A 191 19.82 13.07 -1.74
N ASP A 192 19.47 13.85 -0.70
CA ASP A 192 20.28 14.00 0.51
C ASP A 192 20.06 12.88 1.55
N GLY A 193 19.22 11.90 1.21
CA GLY A 193 18.84 10.80 2.09
C GLY A 193 17.73 11.12 3.07
N SER A 194 17.18 12.34 3.06
CA SER A 194 16.02 12.67 3.89
C SER A 194 14.73 12.05 3.35
N ILE A 195 13.71 11.94 4.20
CA ILE A 195 12.39 11.45 3.82
C ILE A 195 11.51 12.66 3.51
N GLY A 196 11.13 12.81 2.24
CA GLY A 196 10.09 13.73 1.81
C GLY A 196 8.71 13.20 2.12
N ILE A 197 7.85 14.03 2.72
CA ILE A 197 6.46 13.72 3.03
C ILE A 197 5.57 14.75 2.35
N LEU A 198 4.66 14.28 1.49
CA LEU A 198 3.55 15.09 0.99
C LEU A 198 2.27 14.54 1.62
N ALA A 199 1.50 15.39 2.30
CA ALA A 199 0.27 14.98 2.97
C ALA A 199 -0.80 16.05 2.84
N GLU A 200 -2.04 15.63 2.66
CA GLU A 200 -3.22 16.46 2.76
C GLU A 200 -3.50 16.74 4.25
N ILE A 201 -3.43 17.99 4.67
CA ILE A 201 -3.61 18.42 6.06
C ILE A 201 -4.71 19.45 6.14
N GLY A 202 -5.61 19.29 7.11
CA GLY A 202 -6.77 20.17 7.26
C GLY A 202 -7.88 19.85 6.27
N GLY A 203 -8.82 20.78 6.10
CA GLY A 203 -9.96 20.61 5.20
C GLY A 203 -11.05 19.68 5.74
N SER A 204 -12.14 19.64 5.00
CA SER A 204 -13.19 18.63 5.13
C SER A 204 -13.27 17.85 3.82
N TRP A 205 -13.73 16.61 3.86
CA TRP A 205 -13.94 15.80 2.63
C TRP A 205 -14.82 16.49 1.57
N ASN A 206 -15.54 17.55 1.95
CA ASN A 206 -16.45 18.32 1.10
C ASN A 206 -16.05 19.79 0.96
N GLY A 207 -14.84 20.18 1.31
CA GLY A 207 -14.35 21.55 1.23
C GLY A 207 -13.00 21.66 0.51
N PRO A 208 -12.61 22.88 0.09
CA PRO A 208 -11.30 23.08 -0.50
C PRO A 208 -10.20 22.73 0.52
N ILE A 209 -9.15 22.11 0.02
CA ILE A 209 -7.91 21.81 0.77
C ILE A 209 -7.14 23.10 0.98
#